data_a0972fd342ef7cd76159c6afd4ecd2c6
#
_entry.id   a0972fd342ef7cd76159c6afd4ecd2c6
#
_cell.length_a   1.000
_cell.length_b   1.000
_cell.length_c   1.000
_cell.angle_alpha   90.00
_cell.angle_beta   90.00
_cell.angle_gamma   90.00
#
_symmetry.space_group_name_H-M   'P 1'
#
loop_
_entity.id
_entity.type
_entity.pdbx_description
1 polymer ?
#
loop_
_entity_poly.entity_id
_entity_poly.type
_entity_poly.pdbx_seq_one_letter_code
_entity_poly.pdbx_strand_id
1 'polypeptide(L)'
;MWQAITSIIIAHIIFWFKGNSKILFGLDWSPFQWWLTVSLFTDYLTIYAWWMMIEKTNVWKAGAYWGLIAVLVDLSLNCIYFGVNIKGIIALLLIAIAGILIH
;
A
#
# COMPACT_ATOMS: atom_id res chain seq x y z
N MET A 1 13.58 4.28 9.16
CA MET A 1 12.98 4.30 7.80
C MET A 1 12.43 2.94 7.37
N TRP A 2 13.18 1.83 7.56
CA TRP A 2 12.70 0.50 7.21
C TRP A 2 11.41 0.09 7.92
N GLN A 3 11.26 0.45 9.19
CA GLN A 3 10.04 0.17 9.95
C GLN A 3 8.83 0.87 9.35
N ALA A 4 9.00 2.12 8.93
CA ALA A 4 7.93 2.88 8.29
C ALA A 4 7.54 2.27 6.94
N ILE A 5 8.53 1.93 6.11
CA ILE A 5 8.29 1.30 4.80
C ILE A 5 7.56 -0.03 4.98
N THR A 6 8.02 -0.86 5.91
CA THR A 6 7.39 -2.16 6.20
C THR A 6 5.94 -1.96 6.64
N SER A 7 5.67 -0.99 7.51
CA SER A 7 4.32 -0.70 8.00
C SER A 7 3.38 -0.28 6.87
N ILE A 8 3.86 0.55 5.94
CA ILE A 8 3.07 0.97 4.77
C ILE A 8 2.77 -0.23 3.87
N ILE A 9 3.78 -1.06 3.60
CA ILE A 9 3.60 -2.24 2.76
C ILE A 9 2.54 -3.17 3.36
N ILE A 10 2.64 -3.46 4.66
CA ILE A 10 1.68 -4.33 5.36
C ILE A 10 0.28 -3.72 5.30
N ALA A 11 0.14 -2.43 5.57
CA ALA A 11 -1.15 -1.76 5.55
C ALA A 11 -1.79 -1.83 4.16
N HIS A 12 -1.02 -1.59 3.09
CA HIS A 12 -1.55 -1.65 1.73
C HIS A 12 -1.86 -3.07 1.26
N ILE A 13 -1.10 -4.05 1.70
CA ILE A 13 -1.44 -5.46 1.45
C ILE A 13 -2.81 -5.78 2.09
N ILE A 14 -3.02 -5.37 3.33
CA ILE A 14 -4.29 -5.60 4.03
C ILE A 14 -5.43 -4.87 3.31
N PHE A 15 -5.25 -3.62 2.93
CA PHE A 15 -6.25 -2.85 2.19
C PHE A 15 -6.60 -3.50 0.86
N TRP A 16 -5.59 -3.99 0.13
CA TRP A 16 -5.82 -4.63 -1.16
C TRP A 16 -6.64 -5.91 -1.00
N PHE A 17 -6.27 -6.79 -0.07
CA PHE A 17 -7.01 -8.03 0.18
C PHE A 17 -8.41 -7.74 0.68
N LYS A 18 -8.59 -6.77 1.55
CA LYS A 18 -9.90 -6.37 2.04
C LYS A 18 -10.79 -5.88 0.89
N GLY A 19 -10.25 -5.01 0.01
CA GLY A 19 -11.00 -4.48 -1.12
C GLY A 19 -11.38 -5.53 -2.17
N ASN A 20 -10.56 -6.59 -2.31
CA ASN A 20 -10.77 -7.64 -3.30
C ASN A 20 -11.24 -8.97 -2.69
N SER A 21 -11.53 -9.02 -1.40
CA SER A 21 -11.85 -10.25 -0.70
C SER A 21 -13.09 -10.95 -1.25
N LYS A 22 -14.10 -10.19 -1.66
CA LYS A 22 -15.32 -10.77 -2.25
C LYS A 22 -15.03 -11.44 -3.59
N ILE A 23 -14.18 -10.84 -4.41
CA ILE A 23 -13.82 -11.37 -5.73
C ILE A 23 -12.92 -12.60 -5.61
N LEU A 24 -11.92 -12.54 -4.73
CA LEU A 24 -10.90 -13.58 -4.61
C LEU A 24 -11.35 -14.77 -3.77
N PHE A 25 -12.03 -14.51 -2.67
CA PHE A 25 -12.36 -15.52 -1.67
C PHE A 25 -13.85 -15.68 -1.41
N GLY A 26 -14.70 -14.86 -2.04
CA GLY A 26 -16.13 -14.85 -1.77
C GLY A 26 -16.48 -14.40 -0.35
N LEU A 27 -15.54 -13.77 0.35
CA LEU A 27 -15.76 -13.30 1.71
C LEU A 27 -16.52 -11.99 1.71
N ASP A 28 -17.54 -11.93 2.56
CA ASP A 28 -18.28 -10.70 2.80
C ASP A 28 -17.78 -10.08 4.12
N TRP A 29 -17.25 -8.88 4.04
CA TRP A 29 -16.81 -8.12 5.21
C TRP A 29 -17.99 -7.42 5.90
N SER A 30 -19.19 -7.89 5.64
CA SER A 30 -20.42 -7.37 6.21
C SER A 30 -20.46 -7.37 7.76
N PRO A 31 -19.83 -8.30 8.49
CA PRO A 31 -19.75 -8.11 9.94
C PRO A 31 -18.98 -6.84 10.27
N PHE A 32 -19.70 -5.82 10.65
CA PHE A 32 -19.16 -4.50 10.98
C PHE A 32 -17.97 -4.57 11.94
N GLN A 33 -18.02 -5.48 12.88
CA GLN A 33 -16.96 -5.68 13.88
C GLN A 33 -15.62 -6.05 13.25
N TRP A 34 -15.60 -6.96 12.30
CA TRP A 34 -14.39 -7.37 11.59
C TRP A 34 -13.82 -6.24 10.76
N TRP A 35 -14.69 -5.55 10.04
CA TRP A 35 -14.28 -4.40 9.24
C TRP A 35 -13.66 -3.32 10.11
N LEU A 36 -14.28 -3.02 11.25
CA LEU A 36 -13.78 -2.01 12.19
C LEU A 36 -12.43 -2.39 12.76
N THR A 37 -12.26 -3.66 13.18
CA THR A 37 -11.00 -4.15 13.74
C THR A 37 -9.87 -4.03 12.74
N VAL A 38 -10.08 -4.47 11.49
CA VAL A 38 -9.08 -4.37 10.43
C VAL A 38 -8.74 -2.91 10.14
N SER A 39 -9.75 -2.05 10.08
CA SER A 39 -9.54 -0.62 9.82
C SER A 39 -8.74 0.06 10.92
N LEU A 40 -9.03 -0.23 12.19
CA LEU A 40 -8.26 0.33 13.30
C LEU A 40 -6.80 -0.11 13.26
N PHE A 41 -6.56 -1.37 12.97
CA PHE A 41 -5.19 -1.88 12.86
C PHE A 41 -4.42 -1.22 11.72
N THR A 42 -5.04 -1.09 10.54
CA THR A 42 -4.40 -0.45 9.39
C THR A 42 -4.18 1.04 9.62
N ASP A 43 -5.14 1.72 10.26
CA ASP A 43 -5.00 3.14 10.60
C ASP A 43 -3.83 3.36 11.57
N TYR A 44 -3.68 2.50 12.56
CA TYR A 44 -2.55 2.58 13.48
C TYR A 44 -1.22 2.44 12.74
N LEU A 45 -1.10 1.44 11.85
CA LEU A 45 0.10 1.25 11.05
C LEU A 45 0.40 2.45 10.16
N THR A 46 -0.61 3.02 9.54
CA THR A 46 -0.42 4.17 8.64
C THR A 46 -0.01 5.41 9.39
N ILE A 47 -0.60 5.69 10.54
CA ILE A 47 -0.21 6.83 11.38
C ILE A 47 1.23 6.69 11.86
N TYR A 48 1.60 5.52 12.33
CA TYR A 48 2.96 5.23 12.77
C TYR A 48 3.97 5.44 11.64
N ALA A 49 3.69 4.89 10.48
CA ALA A 49 4.56 4.98 9.32
C ALA A 49 4.74 6.43 8.84
N TRP A 50 3.63 7.18 8.80
CA TRP A 50 3.65 8.58 8.40
C TRP A 50 4.51 9.41 9.34
N TRP A 51 4.32 9.22 10.65
CA TRP A 51 5.11 9.92 11.65
C TRP A 51 6.59 9.63 11.53
N MET A 52 6.95 8.37 11.39
CA MET A 52 8.35 7.95 11.23
C MET A 52 8.98 8.52 9.97
N MET A 53 8.24 8.54 8.86
CA MET A 53 8.75 9.08 7.62
C MET A 53 8.98 10.59 7.69
N ILE A 54 8.08 11.33 8.32
CA ILE A 54 8.24 12.77 8.49
C ILE A 54 9.47 13.08 9.35
N GLU A 55 9.68 12.33 10.41
CA GLU A 55 10.85 12.52 11.27
C GLU A 55 12.17 12.26 10.55
N LYS A 56 12.21 11.25 9.69
CA LYS A 56 13.43 10.84 8.98
C LYS A 56 13.71 11.66 7.73
N THR A 57 12.71 12.27 7.15
CA THR A 57 12.84 13.03 5.91
C THR A 57 12.16 14.39 6.07
N ASN A 58 11.22 14.69 5.20
CA ASN A 58 10.38 15.87 5.28
C ASN A 58 9.00 15.53 4.72
N VAL A 59 8.06 16.48 4.80
CA VAL A 59 6.66 16.21 4.45
C VAL A 59 6.51 15.81 2.98
N TRP A 60 7.17 16.49 2.05
CA TRP A 60 6.99 16.16 0.64
C TRP A 60 7.62 14.82 0.26
N LYS A 61 8.79 14.49 0.81
CA LYS A 61 9.43 13.19 0.57
C LYS A 61 8.63 12.06 1.20
N ALA A 62 8.10 12.26 2.40
CA ALA A 62 7.24 11.27 3.05
C ALA A 62 6.01 10.98 2.21
N GLY A 63 5.35 12.01 1.69
CA GLY A 63 4.19 11.85 0.80
C GLY A 63 4.54 11.13 -0.49
N ALA A 64 5.68 11.47 -1.10
CA ALA A 64 6.13 10.83 -2.33
C ALA A 64 6.45 9.36 -2.12
N TYR A 65 7.18 9.00 -1.07
CA TYR A 65 7.48 7.60 -0.74
C TYR A 65 6.21 6.82 -0.44
N TRP A 66 5.29 7.41 0.30
CA TRP A 66 4.00 6.80 0.61
C TRP A 66 3.24 6.44 -0.66
N GLY A 67 3.08 7.40 -1.56
CA GLY A 67 2.37 7.19 -2.81
C GLY A 67 3.04 6.13 -3.68
N LEU A 68 4.37 6.16 -3.80
CA LEU A 68 5.11 5.18 -4.58
C LEU A 68 4.96 3.76 -4.03
N ILE A 69 5.09 3.60 -2.72
CA ILE A 69 4.96 2.30 -2.07
C ILE A 69 3.55 1.76 -2.22
N ALA A 70 2.54 2.61 -2.02
CA ALA A 70 1.14 2.22 -2.15
C ALA A 70 0.83 1.71 -3.55
N VAL A 71 1.20 2.46 -4.58
CA VAL A 71 0.95 2.07 -5.97
C VAL A 71 1.75 0.83 -6.35
N LEU A 72 2.99 0.73 -5.89
CA LEU A 72 3.84 -0.43 -6.16
C LEU A 72 3.22 -1.72 -5.58
N VAL A 73 2.73 -1.67 -4.35
CA VAL A 73 2.06 -2.80 -3.71
C VAL A 73 0.80 -3.18 -4.46
N ASP A 74 -0.05 -2.20 -4.77
CA ASP A 74 -1.32 -2.45 -5.45
C ASP A 74 -1.11 -3.05 -6.84
N LEU A 75 -0.20 -2.50 -7.64
CA LEU A 75 0.09 -3.01 -8.97
C LEU A 75 0.72 -4.40 -8.92
N SER A 76 1.61 -4.65 -7.97
CA SER A 76 2.24 -5.96 -7.82
C SER A 76 1.21 -7.03 -7.49
N LEU A 77 0.30 -6.75 -6.56
CA LEU A 77 -0.76 -7.68 -6.20
C LEU A 77 -1.75 -7.90 -7.33
N ASN A 78 -2.11 -6.85 -8.06
CA ASN A 78 -2.96 -7.00 -9.24
C ASN A 78 -2.31 -7.88 -10.30
N CYS A 79 -1.02 -7.76 -10.55
CA CYS A 79 -0.30 -8.61 -11.49
C CYS A 79 -0.28 -10.07 -11.04
N ILE A 80 -0.13 -10.32 -9.75
CA ILE A 80 -0.08 -11.67 -9.20
C ILE A 80 -1.45 -12.36 -9.30
N TYR A 81 -2.52 -11.68 -8.94
CA TYR A 81 -3.85 -12.29 -8.80
C TYR A 81 -4.74 -12.14 -10.03
N PHE A 82 -4.60 -11.06 -10.80
CA PHE A 82 -5.46 -10.77 -11.96
C PHE A 82 -4.73 -10.84 -13.29
N GLY A 83 -3.44 -11.14 -13.25
CA GLY A 83 -2.62 -11.27 -14.44
C GLY A 83 -1.87 -10.00 -14.80
N VAL A 84 -0.83 -10.18 -15.61
CA VAL A 84 0.06 -9.10 -16.03
C VAL A 84 -0.55 -8.41 -17.25
N ASN A 85 -0.53 -7.08 -17.22
CA ASN A 85 -0.96 -6.30 -18.37
C ASN A 85 0.13 -5.26 -18.71
N ILE A 86 0.23 -4.91 -19.99
CA ILE A 86 1.28 -4.01 -20.48
C ILE A 86 1.21 -2.64 -19.79
N LYS A 87 0.02 -2.13 -19.55
CA LYS A 87 -0.15 -0.84 -18.87
C LYS A 87 0.37 -0.89 -17.43
N GLY A 88 0.15 -2.00 -16.74
CA GLY A 88 0.70 -2.20 -15.40
C GLY A 88 2.21 -2.25 -15.37
N ILE A 89 2.84 -2.91 -16.35
CA ILE A 89 4.29 -2.98 -16.47
C ILE A 89 4.87 -1.59 -16.71
N ILE A 90 4.27 -0.81 -17.62
CA ILE A 90 4.71 0.55 -17.91
C ILE A 90 4.59 1.42 -16.65
N ALA A 91 3.50 1.30 -15.91
CA ALA A 91 3.30 2.04 -14.65
C ALA A 91 4.36 1.68 -13.61
N LEU A 92 4.70 0.40 -13.46
CA LEU A 92 5.75 -0.03 -12.53
C LEU A 92 7.12 0.55 -12.91
N LEU A 93 7.44 0.58 -14.20
CA LEU A 93 8.69 1.19 -14.67
C LEU A 93 8.75 2.68 -14.37
N LEU A 94 7.64 3.40 -14.61
CA LEU A 94 7.57 4.83 -14.31
C LEU A 94 7.71 5.11 -12.81
N ILE A 95 7.12 4.26 -11.97
CA ILE A 95 7.22 4.37 -10.51
C ILE A 95 8.66 4.12 -10.06
N ALA A 96 9.33 3.14 -10.64
CA ALA A 96 10.73 2.87 -10.33
C ALA A 96 11.64 4.06 -10.67
N ILE A 97 11.42 4.68 -11.84
CA ILE A 97 12.13 5.88 -12.24
C ILE A 97 11.85 7.05 -11.27
N ALA A 98 10.59 7.24 -10.90
CA ALA A 98 10.21 8.27 -9.93
C ALA A 98 10.87 8.04 -8.58
N GLY A 99 10.95 6.79 -8.13
CA GLY A 99 11.63 6.44 -6.89
C GLY A 99 13.12 6.80 -6.89
N ILE A 100 13.79 6.56 -8.01
CA ILE A 100 15.20 6.93 -8.18
C ILE A 100 15.37 8.45 -8.12
N LEU A 101 14.47 9.20 -8.76
CA LEU A 101 14.54 10.66 -8.78
C LEU A 101 14.28 11.29 -7.41
N ILE A 102 13.43 10.67 -6.59
CA ILE A 102 13.12 11.16 -5.25
C ILE A 102 14.26 10.90 -4.28
N HIS A 103 14.94 9.79 -4.46
CA HIS A 103 16.05 9.40 -3.59
C HIS A 103 17.25 10.32 -3.76
#